data_9390aff8c4ed8f9485d011a44c9ab791
#
_entry.id   9390aff8c4ed8f9485d011a44c9ab791
#
_cell.length_a   1.000
_cell.length_b   1.000
_cell.length_c   1.000
_cell.angle_alpha   90.00
_cell.angle_beta   90.00
_cell.angle_gamma   90.00
#
_symmetry.space_group_name_H-M   'P 1'
#
loop_
_entity.id
_entity.type
_entity.pdbx_description
1 polymer ?
#
loop_
_entity_poly.entity_id
_entity_poly.type
_entity_poly.pdbx_seq_one_letter_code
_entity_poly.pdbx_strand_id
1 'polypeptide(L)'
;SRKAKDQVLFVGAGDLERWAHAFAAWEKSDGDKHLAFSTYLTPRLSASTILLADEPLASKTTIGVGGSSKWYAEPANSEDLRSIVEACNLFGVQRSMIGRGSNLIIPDEGFGGLVIRLKGPYWKEISPRTEDTLVVGAGAKLKEICRFACERGFKGFEFLEGIPGTLGGALRMNAGAMG
;
A
#
# COMPACT_ATOMS: atom_id res chain seq x y z
N SER A 1 -19.86 -15.39 37.86
CA SER A 1 -20.73 -16.03 36.86
C SER A 1 -20.04 -15.91 35.51
N ARG A 2 -19.65 -17.05 34.93
CA ARG A 2 -19.16 -17.09 33.53
C ARG A 2 -20.34 -16.68 32.63
N LYS A 3 -20.22 -15.52 31.95
CA LYS A 3 -21.12 -15.19 30.83
C LYS A 3 -21.06 -16.33 29.84
N ALA A 4 -22.19 -16.90 29.48
CA ALA A 4 -22.28 -17.84 28.37
C ALA A 4 -21.65 -17.16 27.15
N LYS A 5 -20.69 -17.81 26.50
CA LYS A 5 -20.14 -17.33 25.22
C LYS A 5 -21.26 -17.55 24.21
N ASP A 6 -21.83 -16.47 23.71
CA ASP A 6 -22.74 -16.52 22.59
C ASP A 6 -22.02 -17.18 21.42
N GLN A 7 -22.57 -18.26 20.89
CA GLN A 7 -22.07 -18.88 19.68
C GLN A 7 -22.64 -18.11 18.50
N VAL A 8 -21.77 -17.52 17.71
CA VAL A 8 -22.15 -16.87 16.46
C VAL A 8 -22.01 -17.88 15.33
N LEU A 9 -23.11 -18.21 14.68
CA LEU A 9 -23.15 -19.09 13.52
C LEU A 9 -23.26 -18.23 12.25
N PHE A 10 -22.25 -18.29 11.40
CA PHE A 10 -22.30 -17.70 10.07
C PHE A 10 -22.97 -18.69 9.09
N VAL A 11 -24.07 -18.26 8.46
CA VAL A 11 -24.80 -19.06 7.47
C VAL A 11 -24.88 -18.28 6.16
N GLY A 12 -24.34 -18.84 5.07
CA GLY A 12 -24.41 -18.23 3.74
C GLY A 12 -23.41 -18.83 2.75
N ALA A 13 -23.47 -18.39 1.50
CA ALA A 13 -22.52 -18.73 0.44
C ALA A 13 -21.55 -17.54 0.18
N GLY A 14 -20.34 -17.84 -0.28
CA GLY A 14 -19.35 -16.83 -0.66
C GLY A 14 -18.29 -16.56 0.43
N ASP A 15 -18.06 -15.29 0.76
CA ASP A 15 -16.95 -14.83 1.63
C ASP A 15 -17.08 -15.18 3.13
N LEU A 16 -17.84 -16.21 3.46
CA LEU A 16 -18.17 -16.55 4.84
C LEU A 16 -16.94 -16.86 5.69
N GLU A 17 -16.00 -17.59 5.13
CA GLU A 17 -14.74 -17.92 5.80
C GLU A 17 -13.95 -16.66 6.19
N ARG A 18 -13.92 -15.69 5.31
CA ARG A 18 -13.26 -14.38 5.54
C ARG A 18 -13.91 -13.64 6.71
N TRP A 19 -15.25 -13.59 6.75
CA TRP A 19 -15.99 -12.96 7.83
C TRP A 19 -15.82 -13.69 9.17
N ALA A 20 -15.81 -15.03 9.15
CA ALA A 20 -15.58 -15.83 10.35
C ALA A 20 -14.19 -15.58 10.94
N HIS A 21 -13.15 -15.51 10.09
CA HIS A 21 -11.81 -15.17 10.53
C HIS A 21 -11.69 -13.71 11.07
N ALA A 22 -12.38 -12.78 10.44
CA ALA A 22 -12.41 -11.39 10.90
C ALA A 22 -13.10 -11.26 12.26
N PHE A 23 -14.22 -11.97 12.45
CA PHE A 23 -14.91 -12.04 13.71
C PHE A 23 -14.06 -12.67 14.82
N ALA A 24 -13.39 -13.79 14.52
CA ALA A 24 -12.48 -14.44 15.47
C ALA A 24 -11.30 -13.54 15.87
N ALA A 25 -10.79 -12.72 14.94
CA ALA A 25 -9.77 -11.71 15.24
C ALA A 25 -10.33 -10.59 16.13
N TRP A 26 -11.57 -10.15 15.86
CA TRP A 26 -12.27 -9.16 16.68
C TRP A 26 -12.48 -9.64 18.13
N GLU A 27 -12.96 -10.87 18.31
CA GLU A 27 -13.12 -11.46 19.64
C GLU A 27 -11.78 -11.57 20.39
N LYS A 28 -10.72 -12.02 19.74
CA LYS A 28 -9.38 -12.14 20.33
C LYS A 28 -8.77 -10.79 20.73
N SER A 29 -9.20 -9.71 20.10
CA SER A 29 -8.71 -8.35 20.35
C SER A 29 -9.53 -7.60 21.38
N ASP A 30 -10.51 -8.25 22.01
CA ASP A 30 -11.43 -7.63 22.98
C ASP A 30 -12.13 -6.38 22.44
N GLY A 31 -12.41 -6.38 21.14
CA GLY A 31 -13.04 -5.27 20.42
C GLY A 31 -12.11 -4.12 20.01
N ASP A 32 -10.80 -4.24 20.23
CA ASP A 32 -9.84 -3.27 19.67
C ASP A 32 -9.68 -3.49 18.15
N LYS A 33 -10.15 -2.51 17.39
CA LYS A 33 -10.14 -2.52 15.93
C LYS A 33 -8.73 -2.66 15.34
N HIS A 34 -7.74 -2.01 15.91
CA HIS A 34 -6.38 -2.04 15.39
C HIS A 34 -5.67 -3.34 15.71
N LEU A 35 -5.92 -3.90 16.90
CA LEU A 35 -5.43 -5.21 17.26
C LEU A 35 -6.11 -6.32 16.43
N ALA A 36 -7.43 -6.20 16.20
CA ALA A 36 -8.17 -7.12 15.32
C ALA A 36 -7.63 -7.08 13.89
N PHE A 37 -7.41 -5.89 13.35
CA PHE A 37 -6.82 -5.68 12.03
C PHE A 37 -5.47 -6.39 11.88
N SER A 38 -4.53 -6.18 12.80
CA SER A 38 -3.21 -6.81 12.73
C SER A 38 -3.28 -8.33 12.95
N THR A 39 -4.09 -8.80 13.89
CA THR A 39 -4.29 -10.24 14.16
C THR A 39 -4.85 -10.98 12.94
N TYR A 40 -5.76 -10.33 12.20
CA TYR A 40 -6.31 -10.88 10.96
C TYR A 40 -5.30 -10.84 9.82
N LEU A 41 -4.60 -9.71 9.63
CA LEU A 41 -3.79 -9.43 8.45
C LEU A 41 -2.44 -10.15 8.48
N THR A 42 -1.72 -10.11 9.63
CA THR A 42 -0.33 -10.60 9.71
C THR A 42 -0.13 -12.03 9.17
N PRO A 43 -0.97 -13.04 9.51
CA PRO A 43 -0.78 -14.40 9.01
C PRO A 43 -1.09 -14.57 7.51
N ARG A 44 -1.62 -13.55 6.86
CA ARG A 44 -1.98 -13.55 5.42
C ARG A 44 -0.94 -12.88 4.53
N LEU A 45 0.07 -12.28 5.14
CA LEU A 45 1.14 -11.61 4.42
C LEU A 45 2.34 -12.52 4.24
N SER A 46 3.03 -12.39 3.12
CA SER A 46 4.31 -13.05 2.90
C SER A 46 5.38 -12.50 3.86
N ALA A 47 6.38 -13.30 4.17
CA ALA A 47 7.47 -12.93 5.09
C ALA A 47 8.28 -11.71 4.63
N SER A 48 8.25 -11.37 3.36
CA SER A 48 8.94 -10.21 2.78
C SER A 48 8.10 -8.92 2.79
N THR A 49 6.83 -8.99 3.17
CA THR A 49 5.99 -7.80 3.37
C THR A 49 6.30 -7.15 4.71
N ILE A 50 6.49 -5.85 4.69
CA ILE A 50 6.67 -5.04 5.90
C ILE A 50 5.31 -4.54 6.36
N LEU A 51 5.00 -4.77 7.64
CA LEU A 51 3.84 -4.19 8.34
C LEU A 51 4.32 -3.65 9.68
N LEU A 52 4.22 -2.34 9.88
CA LEU A 52 4.68 -1.64 11.08
C LEU A 52 3.53 -0.87 11.72
N ALA A 53 3.53 -0.83 13.06
CA ALA A 53 2.64 0.03 13.83
C ALA A 53 3.35 1.33 14.20
N ASP A 54 2.58 2.42 14.29
CA ASP A 54 3.01 3.74 14.76
C ASP A 54 4.28 4.26 14.05
N GLU A 55 4.36 4.03 12.72
CA GLU A 55 5.55 4.35 11.92
C GLU A 55 5.67 5.85 11.63
N PRO A 56 6.81 6.48 11.96
CA PRO A 56 7.07 7.87 11.66
C PRO A 56 7.12 8.14 10.15
N LEU A 57 6.30 9.08 9.67
CA LEU A 57 6.18 9.39 8.24
C LEU A 57 7.14 10.48 7.76
N ALA A 58 7.73 11.26 8.66
CA ALA A 58 8.70 12.31 8.29
C ALA A 58 9.82 11.78 7.38
N SER A 59 10.41 10.62 7.71
CA SER A 59 11.45 9.98 6.91
C SER A 59 10.97 9.41 5.56
N LYS A 60 9.66 9.39 5.32
CA LYS A 60 9.03 8.88 4.10
C LYS A 60 8.66 9.99 3.12
N THR A 61 8.84 11.26 3.50
CA THR A 61 8.57 12.43 2.66
C THR A 61 9.85 13.18 2.32
N THR A 62 9.83 13.96 1.24
CA THR A 62 10.98 14.79 0.83
C THR A 62 11.15 16.00 1.76
N ILE A 63 10.05 16.53 2.30
CA ILE A 63 10.05 17.68 3.21
C ILE A 63 10.60 17.29 4.58
N GLY A 64 10.47 16.04 4.99
CA GLY A 64 11.05 15.52 6.21
C GLY A 64 10.27 15.88 7.49
N VAL A 65 8.99 16.28 7.37
CA VAL A 65 8.10 16.61 8.49
C VAL A 65 6.86 15.76 8.50
N GLY A 66 6.16 15.71 9.63
CA GLY A 66 4.89 15.02 9.84
C GLY A 66 4.97 13.92 10.89
N GLY A 67 3.82 13.65 11.51
CA GLY A 67 3.64 12.61 12.53
C GLY A 67 3.65 11.20 11.99
N SER A 68 3.25 10.26 12.83
CA SER A 68 3.24 8.82 12.53
C SER A 68 1.93 8.37 11.86
N SER A 69 1.99 7.30 11.08
CA SER A 69 0.79 6.54 10.71
C SER A 69 0.50 5.46 11.76
N LYS A 70 -0.78 5.17 12.00
CA LYS A 70 -1.14 4.05 12.87
C LYS A 70 -0.61 2.72 12.37
N TRP A 71 -0.65 2.53 11.05
CA TRP A 71 -0.06 1.40 10.35
C TRP A 71 0.72 1.87 9.12
N TYR A 72 1.78 1.16 8.80
CA TYR A 72 2.56 1.35 7.59
C TYR A 72 2.85 0.00 6.94
N ALA A 73 2.65 -0.12 5.63
CA ALA A 73 2.92 -1.35 4.91
C ALA A 73 3.72 -1.13 3.63
N GLU A 74 4.68 -2.05 3.39
CA GLU A 74 5.34 -2.22 2.09
C GLU A 74 5.02 -3.64 1.60
N PRO A 75 3.93 -3.84 0.83
CA PRO A 75 3.57 -5.16 0.30
C PRO A 75 4.63 -5.67 -0.66
N ALA A 76 4.99 -6.94 -0.56
CA ALA A 76 6.01 -7.55 -1.41
C ALA A 76 5.50 -7.81 -2.84
N ASN A 77 4.20 -8.06 -3.00
CA ASN A 77 3.54 -8.43 -4.25
C ASN A 77 2.07 -7.98 -4.28
N SER A 78 1.37 -8.30 -5.38
CA SER A 78 -0.02 -7.92 -5.58
C SER A 78 -1.01 -8.66 -4.66
N GLU A 79 -0.70 -9.87 -4.23
CA GLU A 79 -1.56 -10.65 -3.33
C GLU A 79 -1.53 -10.09 -1.92
N ASP A 80 -0.34 -9.72 -1.44
CA ASP A 80 -0.20 -9.02 -0.16
C ASP A 80 -0.93 -7.67 -0.17
N LEU A 81 -0.80 -6.91 -1.26
CA LEU A 81 -1.53 -5.66 -1.42
C LEU A 81 -3.05 -5.88 -1.39
N ARG A 82 -3.54 -6.93 -2.05
CA ARG A 82 -4.96 -7.31 -2.02
C ARG A 82 -5.41 -7.63 -0.58
N SER A 83 -4.66 -8.48 0.11
CA SER A 83 -4.95 -8.86 1.51
C SER A 83 -5.00 -7.64 2.43
N ILE A 84 -4.07 -6.69 2.26
CA ILE A 84 -4.05 -5.42 3.00
C ILE A 84 -5.29 -4.59 2.72
N VAL A 85 -5.66 -4.41 1.44
CA VAL A 85 -6.83 -3.62 1.04
C VAL A 85 -8.12 -4.25 1.54
N GLU A 86 -8.25 -5.58 1.47
CA GLU A 86 -9.39 -6.32 1.99
C GLU A 86 -9.52 -6.20 3.51
N ALA A 87 -8.42 -6.34 4.25
CA ALA A 87 -8.42 -6.13 5.70
C ALA A 87 -8.83 -4.69 6.07
N CYS A 88 -8.33 -3.69 5.35
CA CYS A 88 -8.76 -2.31 5.54
C CYS A 88 -10.27 -2.13 5.38
N ASN A 89 -10.86 -2.77 4.36
CA ASN A 89 -12.30 -2.72 4.13
C ASN A 89 -13.08 -3.44 5.24
N LEU A 90 -12.63 -4.62 5.67
CA LEU A 90 -13.27 -5.42 6.72
C LEU A 90 -13.32 -4.69 8.07
N PHE A 91 -12.22 -4.09 8.46
CA PHE A 91 -12.09 -3.42 9.76
C PHE A 91 -12.33 -1.90 9.70
N GLY A 92 -12.74 -1.35 8.55
CA GLY A 92 -12.96 0.08 8.38
C GLY A 92 -11.71 0.92 8.68
N VAL A 93 -10.52 0.40 8.35
CA VAL A 93 -9.25 1.14 8.50
C VAL A 93 -9.06 2.03 7.29
N GLN A 94 -8.95 3.33 7.51
CA GLN A 94 -8.62 4.28 6.45
C GLN A 94 -7.25 3.96 5.86
N ARG A 95 -7.09 4.12 4.53
CA ARG A 95 -5.82 3.88 3.88
C ARG A 95 -5.43 5.02 2.95
N SER A 96 -4.13 5.25 2.85
CA SER A 96 -3.53 6.19 1.91
C SER A 96 -2.31 5.54 1.26
N MET A 97 -2.01 5.96 0.02
CA MET A 97 -0.82 5.48 -0.69
C MET A 97 0.22 6.58 -0.76
N ILE A 98 1.49 6.23 -0.56
CA ILE A 98 2.62 7.14 -0.68
C ILE A 98 3.63 6.60 -1.69
N GLY A 99 4.06 7.45 -2.61
CA GLY A 99 5.18 7.19 -3.51
C GLY A 99 6.52 7.57 -2.85
N ARG A 100 7.26 8.49 -3.48
CA ARG A 100 8.47 9.10 -2.89
C ARG A 100 8.17 10.13 -1.78
N GLY A 101 6.92 10.55 -1.66
CA GLY A 101 6.56 11.64 -0.74
C GLY A 101 7.08 13.02 -1.19
N SER A 102 7.31 13.21 -2.50
CA SER A 102 7.84 14.47 -3.05
C SER A 102 6.78 15.59 -3.15
N ASN A 103 5.51 15.22 -3.11
CA ASN A 103 4.38 16.16 -3.18
C ASN A 103 3.38 15.91 -2.05
N LEU A 104 3.90 15.65 -0.85
CA LEU A 104 3.08 15.37 0.33
C LEU A 104 3.59 16.16 1.52
N ILE A 105 2.65 16.79 2.22
CA ILE A 105 2.83 17.35 3.56
C ILE A 105 1.94 16.54 4.49
N ILE A 106 2.54 15.98 5.52
CA ILE A 106 1.84 15.16 6.51
C ILE A 106 1.69 16.02 7.76
N PRO A 107 0.49 16.11 8.35
CA PRO A 107 0.29 16.87 9.58
C PRO A 107 1.04 16.25 10.75
N ASP A 108 1.31 17.05 11.78
CA ASP A 108 2.07 16.62 12.96
C ASP A 108 1.32 15.57 13.78
N GLU A 109 -0.03 15.57 13.73
CA GLU A 109 -0.89 14.54 14.31
C GLU A 109 -0.75 13.19 13.59
N GLY A 110 -0.16 13.19 12.39
CA GLY A 110 0.03 12.00 11.57
C GLY A 110 -1.22 11.53 10.85
N PHE A 111 -1.34 10.21 10.68
CA PHE A 111 -2.45 9.57 9.99
C PHE A 111 -2.99 8.38 10.79
N GLY A 112 -4.21 8.45 11.27
CA GLY A 112 -4.85 7.40 12.08
C GLY A 112 -5.21 6.10 11.35
N GLY A 113 -4.73 5.91 10.13
CA GLY A 113 -4.98 4.76 9.26
C GLY A 113 -3.70 4.04 8.83
N LEU A 114 -3.81 3.32 7.72
CA LEU A 114 -2.71 2.61 7.09
C LEU A 114 -2.12 3.40 5.93
N VAL A 115 -0.81 3.65 5.96
CA VAL A 115 -0.05 4.16 4.81
C VAL A 115 0.60 2.98 4.07
N ILE A 116 0.36 2.89 2.76
CA ILE A 116 0.90 1.84 1.89
C ILE A 116 1.95 2.46 0.97
N ARG A 117 3.12 1.83 0.87
CA ARG A 117 4.19 2.23 -0.05
C ARG A 117 4.63 1.06 -0.92
N LEU A 118 4.54 1.23 -2.24
CA LEU A 118 4.97 0.25 -3.23
C LEU A 118 6.46 0.42 -3.52
N LYS A 119 7.33 -0.27 -2.75
CA LYS A 119 8.78 -0.03 -2.76
C LYS A 119 9.61 -1.22 -3.22
N GLY A 120 9.16 -2.43 -3.02
CA GLY A 120 9.88 -3.66 -3.32
C GLY A 120 10.24 -3.84 -4.80
N PRO A 121 11.10 -4.83 -5.15
CA PRO A 121 11.50 -5.11 -6.54
C PRO A 121 10.31 -5.35 -7.47
N TYR A 122 9.32 -6.12 -7.03
CA TYR A 122 8.08 -6.40 -7.75
C TYR A 122 7.40 -5.12 -8.28
N TRP A 123 7.35 -4.07 -7.46
CA TRP A 123 6.70 -2.81 -7.79
C TRP A 123 7.54 -1.87 -8.66
N LYS A 124 8.79 -2.23 -8.92
CA LYS A 124 9.74 -1.44 -9.72
C LYS A 124 10.10 -2.10 -11.05
N GLU A 125 9.54 -3.26 -11.32
CA GLU A 125 9.79 -3.98 -12.55
C GLU A 125 9.44 -3.13 -13.77
N ILE A 126 10.29 -3.15 -14.78
CA ILE A 126 10.10 -2.50 -16.08
C ILE A 126 10.38 -3.56 -17.12
N SER A 127 9.39 -3.91 -17.95
CA SER A 127 9.53 -4.92 -18.99
C SER A 127 8.83 -4.47 -20.27
N PRO A 128 9.37 -4.79 -21.47
CA PRO A 128 8.69 -4.57 -22.72
C PRO A 128 7.52 -5.57 -22.86
N ARG A 129 6.40 -5.10 -23.35
CA ARG A 129 5.24 -5.93 -23.68
C ARG A 129 5.12 -6.12 -25.19
N THR A 130 5.35 -5.05 -25.94
CA THR A 130 5.40 -5.00 -27.40
C THR A 130 6.56 -4.11 -27.83
N GLU A 131 6.72 -3.87 -29.14
CA GLU A 131 7.75 -2.96 -29.66
C GLU A 131 7.57 -1.49 -29.23
N ASP A 132 6.36 -1.11 -28.85
CA ASP A 132 5.99 0.26 -28.46
C ASP A 132 5.41 0.39 -27.04
N THR A 133 5.27 -0.73 -26.32
CA THR A 133 4.56 -0.75 -25.03
C THR A 133 5.43 -1.33 -23.93
N LEU A 134 5.50 -0.63 -22.80
CA LEU A 134 6.14 -1.10 -21.56
C LEU A 134 5.10 -1.45 -20.49
N VAL A 135 5.34 -2.53 -19.76
CA VAL A 135 4.69 -2.81 -18.48
C VAL A 135 5.62 -2.34 -17.37
N VAL A 136 5.09 -1.50 -16.49
CA VAL A 136 5.90 -0.83 -15.49
C VAL A 136 5.22 -0.89 -14.13
N GLY A 137 5.94 -1.31 -13.12
CA GLY A 137 5.48 -1.30 -11.74
C GLY A 137 5.25 0.13 -11.22
N ALA A 138 4.18 0.33 -10.46
CA ALA A 138 3.78 1.65 -9.95
C ALA A 138 4.83 2.30 -9.01
N GLY A 139 5.72 1.50 -8.42
CA GLY A 139 6.83 1.95 -7.58
C GLY A 139 8.10 2.33 -8.35
N ALA A 140 8.16 2.10 -9.67
CA ALA A 140 9.30 2.48 -10.51
C ALA A 140 9.46 4.00 -10.55
N LYS A 141 10.70 4.48 -10.51
CA LYS A 141 10.99 5.92 -10.62
C LYS A 141 10.89 6.36 -12.07
N LEU A 142 10.31 7.53 -12.31
CA LEU A 142 10.13 8.07 -13.66
C LEU A 142 11.46 8.17 -14.44
N LYS A 143 12.53 8.62 -13.78
CA LYS A 143 13.87 8.65 -14.35
C LYS A 143 14.38 7.26 -14.78
N GLU A 144 14.10 6.22 -14.00
CA GLU A 144 14.50 4.83 -14.34
C GLU A 144 13.72 4.32 -15.56
N ILE A 145 12.44 4.70 -15.69
CA ILE A 145 11.61 4.38 -16.85
C ILE A 145 12.14 5.08 -18.11
N CYS A 146 12.44 6.39 -18.01
CA CYS A 146 13.01 7.16 -19.12
C CYS A 146 14.31 6.54 -19.62
N ARG A 147 15.23 6.23 -18.70
CA ARG A 147 16.51 5.58 -19.06
C ARG A 147 16.28 4.22 -19.73
N PHE A 148 15.44 3.36 -19.17
CA PHE A 148 15.13 2.05 -19.73
C PHE A 148 14.56 2.15 -21.15
N ALA A 149 13.64 3.10 -21.37
CA ALA A 149 13.02 3.37 -22.66
C ALA A 149 14.08 3.83 -23.68
N CYS A 150 14.91 4.80 -23.31
CA CYS A 150 15.98 5.33 -24.16
C CYS A 150 16.97 4.24 -24.59
N GLU A 151 17.47 3.42 -23.65
CA GLU A 151 18.41 2.32 -23.92
C GLU A 151 17.85 1.27 -24.89
N ARG A 152 16.54 1.18 -25.05
CA ARG A 152 15.84 0.22 -25.93
C ARG A 152 15.17 0.86 -27.14
N GLY A 153 15.37 2.16 -27.36
CA GLY A 153 14.83 2.87 -28.51
C GLY A 153 13.34 3.18 -28.45
N PHE A 154 12.68 3.05 -27.29
CA PHE A 154 11.33 3.53 -27.10
C PHE A 154 11.29 5.06 -27.10
N LYS A 155 10.38 5.65 -27.84
CA LYS A 155 10.20 7.11 -27.98
C LYS A 155 9.01 7.59 -27.17
N GLY A 156 9.01 8.88 -26.82
CA GLY A 156 7.87 9.52 -26.14
C GLY A 156 7.91 9.38 -24.62
N PHE A 157 9.04 8.95 -24.04
CA PHE A 157 9.25 8.85 -22.58
C PHE A 157 10.16 9.94 -22.03
N GLU A 158 10.68 10.82 -22.89
CA GLU A 158 11.72 11.82 -22.59
C GLU A 158 11.24 12.84 -21.52
N PHE A 159 9.95 13.19 -21.55
CA PHE A 159 9.34 14.12 -20.58
C PHE A 159 9.40 13.61 -19.12
N LEU A 160 9.57 12.30 -18.90
CA LEU A 160 9.64 11.71 -17.57
C LEU A 160 10.93 12.05 -16.83
N GLU A 161 12.01 12.41 -17.53
CA GLU A 161 13.33 12.68 -16.92
C GLU A 161 13.30 13.82 -15.90
N GLY A 162 12.53 14.88 -16.19
CA GLY A 162 12.42 16.06 -15.33
C GLY A 162 11.45 15.93 -14.16
N ILE A 163 10.68 14.84 -14.06
CA ILE A 163 9.62 14.70 -13.07
C ILE A 163 10.10 13.84 -11.88
N PRO A 164 10.20 14.39 -10.67
CA PRO A 164 10.57 13.61 -9.50
C PRO A 164 9.39 12.77 -9.03
N GLY A 165 9.58 11.46 -8.82
CA GLY A 165 8.51 10.60 -8.28
C GLY A 165 8.56 9.17 -8.76
N THR A 166 7.48 8.45 -8.48
CA THR A 166 7.21 7.11 -9.00
C THR A 166 6.08 7.17 -10.01
N LEU A 167 5.97 6.15 -10.86
CA LEU A 167 4.91 6.07 -11.87
C LEU A 167 3.51 6.20 -11.25
N GLY A 168 3.22 5.44 -10.21
CA GLY A 168 1.91 5.51 -9.53
C GLY A 168 1.62 6.89 -8.94
N GLY A 169 2.64 7.55 -8.36
CA GLY A 169 2.51 8.92 -7.86
C GLY A 169 2.27 9.92 -8.97
N ALA A 170 2.99 9.81 -10.08
CA ALA A 170 2.83 10.67 -11.25
C ALA A 170 1.42 10.56 -11.87
N LEU A 171 0.94 9.32 -12.06
CA LEU A 171 -0.42 9.08 -12.55
C LEU A 171 -1.48 9.66 -11.61
N ARG A 172 -1.32 9.47 -10.31
CA ARG A 172 -2.27 10.00 -9.30
C ARG A 172 -2.34 11.52 -9.29
N MET A 173 -1.20 12.18 -9.53
CA MET A 173 -1.07 13.63 -9.52
C MET A 173 -1.23 14.27 -10.90
N ASN A 174 -1.51 13.47 -11.95
CA ASN A 174 -1.50 13.92 -13.34
C ASN A 174 -0.25 14.74 -13.65
N ALA A 175 0.91 14.21 -13.24
CA ALA A 175 2.17 14.92 -13.35
C ALA A 175 2.57 15.10 -14.82
N GLY A 176 2.88 16.31 -15.19
CA GLY A 176 3.37 16.69 -16.52
C GLY A 176 4.61 17.56 -16.38
N ALA A 177 5.43 17.57 -17.43
CA ALA A 177 6.52 18.52 -17.61
C ALA A 177 6.48 19.00 -19.05
N MET A 178 6.78 20.29 -19.21
CA MET A 178 6.85 20.94 -20.53
C MET A 178 5.50 21.09 -21.24
N GLY A 179 4.47 21.52 -20.49
CA GLY A 179 3.26 22.20 -20.88
C GLY A 179 2.35 21.48 -21.88
#